data_ad5e9dcb2373f57ae716cce25b46e3a4
#
_entry.id   ad5e9dcb2373f57ae716cce25b46e3a4
#
_cell.length_a   1.000
_cell.length_b   1.000
_cell.length_c   1.000
_cell.angle_alpha   90.00
_cell.angle_beta   90.00
_cell.angle_gamma   90.00
#
_symmetry.space_group_name_H-M   'P 1'
#
loop_
_entity.id
_entity.type
_entity.pdbx_description
1 polymer ?
#
loop_
_entity_poly.entity_id
_entity_poly.type
_entity_poly.pdbx_seq_one_letter_code
_entity_poly.pdbx_strand_id
1 'polypeptide(L)'
;MSTYRREHYLAKLRPFYNDSGLIKVITGIRRCGKSSLLITVLNELFEQGIPETNLIYLNLDRREYRNVTTPDQLDQLIEQAMSNAYGAGLRYLFIDEVQNVKGFETVINGWREEGNCSIFITGSNSYLLSGELATKLTGRYIKLEMFTLSFQEYLGMRNFLNKPEIPVSQAFRDYLTYGGFPKSLEYDDPDEKAAYIQDVIGQIFNKDITAHKKVRNRDTFTRVQDYLINNFAAPTNLSGIIAYLKHSEGISIKRETLSSYVRLLESAKILYKCPRFDLKSRKSLRSGEKYYLADPGIRFARNTDTRVSYGPSLENALYTHLRSKGYDVSVGTIGKLECDFIVRKRNQYAYIQVSMSVQDPQVEEREYRPFSKLADGYPKYLFTLDPLPLQRDGVRHLNLMEFLQNDGDIDFD
;
A
#
# COMPACT_ATOMS: atom_id res chain seq x y z
N MET A 1 -2.65 -24.53 -8.06
CA MET A 1 -2.67 -24.21 -6.62
C MET A 1 -3.77 -23.20 -6.38
N SER A 2 -4.65 -23.43 -5.43
CA SER A 2 -5.68 -22.44 -5.06
C SER A 2 -5.02 -21.21 -4.44
N THR A 3 -5.38 -20.04 -4.95
CA THR A 3 -4.92 -18.75 -4.43
C THR A 3 -6.08 -18.08 -3.71
N TYR A 4 -5.79 -17.37 -2.60
CA TYR A 4 -6.80 -16.54 -1.95
C TYR A 4 -7.23 -15.41 -2.90
N ARG A 5 -8.54 -15.32 -3.16
CA ARG A 5 -9.11 -14.34 -4.11
C ARG A 5 -9.31 -13.00 -3.41
N ARG A 6 -8.58 -11.99 -3.85
CA ARG A 6 -8.71 -10.62 -3.35
C ARG A 6 -9.74 -9.85 -4.20
N GLU A 7 -11.02 -10.08 -3.90
CA GLU A 7 -12.15 -9.64 -4.70
C GLU A 7 -12.17 -8.13 -4.94
N HIS A 8 -11.79 -7.34 -3.93
CA HIS A 8 -11.68 -5.89 -4.05
C HIS A 8 -10.78 -5.42 -5.23
N TYR A 9 -9.67 -6.12 -5.49
CA TYR A 9 -8.77 -5.80 -6.60
C TYR A 9 -9.24 -6.42 -7.92
N LEU A 10 -9.80 -7.63 -7.86
CA LEU A 10 -10.36 -8.30 -9.05
C LEU A 10 -11.52 -7.49 -9.65
N ALA A 11 -12.44 -7.01 -8.82
CA ALA A 11 -13.54 -6.17 -9.26
C ALA A 11 -13.10 -4.90 -10.00
N LYS A 12 -11.94 -4.32 -9.60
CA LYS A 12 -11.35 -3.15 -10.28
C LYS A 12 -10.69 -3.51 -11.62
N LEU A 13 -10.19 -4.74 -11.78
CA LEU A 13 -9.48 -5.18 -12.99
C LEU A 13 -10.41 -5.78 -14.05
N ARG A 14 -11.48 -6.48 -13.65
CA ARG A 14 -12.39 -7.19 -14.58
C ARG A 14 -12.92 -6.34 -15.73
N PRO A 15 -13.30 -5.06 -15.55
CA PRO A 15 -13.74 -4.22 -16.68
C PRO A 15 -12.68 -4.04 -17.76
N PHE A 16 -11.41 -4.28 -17.45
CA PHE A 16 -10.27 -4.05 -18.34
C PHE A 16 -9.60 -5.35 -18.83
N TYR A 17 -10.13 -6.53 -18.48
CA TYR A 17 -9.49 -7.80 -18.85
C TYR A 17 -9.27 -7.92 -20.36
N ASN A 18 -10.27 -7.54 -21.15
CA ASN A 18 -10.25 -7.68 -22.60
C ASN A 18 -9.77 -6.40 -23.33
N ASP A 19 -9.37 -5.37 -22.59
CA ASP A 19 -8.90 -4.12 -23.18
C ASP A 19 -7.42 -4.24 -23.58
N SER A 20 -7.15 -4.37 -24.88
CA SER A 20 -5.80 -4.39 -25.46
C SER A 20 -5.18 -3.00 -25.59
N GLY A 21 -5.99 -1.93 -25.56
CA GLY A 21 -5.54 -0.54 -25.66
C GLY A 21 -4.88 -0.02 -24.39
N LEU A 22 -5.18 -0.63 -23.21
CA LEU A 22 -4.68 -0.21 -21.91
C LEU A 22 -3.81 -1.28 -21.25
N ILE A 23 -2.65 -0.88 -20.75
CA ILE A 23 -1.78 -1.73 -19.94
C ILE A 23 -2.30 -1.72 -18.49
N LYS A 24 -2.49 -2.88 -17.88
CA LYS A 24 -2.88 -3.03 -16.48
C LYS A 24 -1.62 -3.11 -15.61
N VAL A 25 -1.30 -2.01 -14.90
CA VAL A 25 -0.09 -1.88 -14.08
C VAL A 25 -0.42 -2.08 -12.61
N ILE A 26 0.05 -3.18 -12.04
CA ILE A 26 -0.19 -3.56 -10.65
C ILE A 26 1.08 -3.28 -9.84
N THR A 27 0.99 -2.34 -8.92
CA THR A 27 2.09 -1.95 -8.01
C THR A 27 1.76 -2.26 -6.57
N GLY A 28 2.74 -2.26 -5.70
CA GLY A 28 2.56 -2.47 -4.26
C GLY A 28 3.83 -2.98 -3.62
N ILE A 29 3.91 -2.91 -2.29
CA ILE A 29 5.06 -3.39 -1.53
C ILE A 29 5.42 -4.83 -1.92
N ARG A 30 6.70 -5.19 -1.87
CA ARG A 30 7.14 -6.57 -2.07
C ARG A 30 6.38 -7.54 -1.16
N ARG A 31 5.95 -8.70 -1.70
CA ARG A 31 5.20 -9.74 -0.95
C ARG A 31 3.76 -9.38 -0.53
N CYS A 32 3.15 -8.33 -1.06
CA CYS A 32 1.74 -8.02 -0.78
C CYS A 32 0.73 -8.88 -1.58
N GLY A 33 1.20 -9.74 -2.50
CA GLY A 33 0.33 -10.66 -3.25
C GLY A 33 0.10 -10.34 -4.72
N LYS A 34 0.93 -9.47 -5.35
CA LYS A 34 0.80 -9.09 -6.79
C LYS A 34 0.81 -10.28 -7.74
N SER A 35 1.81 -11.17 -7.60
CA SER A 35 1.92 -12.39 -8.41
C SER A 35 0.71 -13.31 -8.24
N SER A 36 0.22 -13.45 -7.00
CA SER A 36 -0.99 -14.23 -6.73
C SER A 36 -2.23 -13.62 -7.38
N LEU A 37 -2.33 -12.28 -7.43
CA LEU A 37 -3.42 -11.60 -8.13
C LEU A 37 -3.36 -11.88 -9.63
N LEU A 38 -2.17 -11.81 -10.28
CA LEU A 38 -2.02 -12.16 -11.71
C LEU A 38 -2.45 -13.60 -11.98
N ILE A 39 -2.03 -14.55 -11.15
CA ILE A 39 -2.43 -15.95 -11.27
C ILE A 39 -3.95 -16.10 -11.10
N THR A 40 -4.57 -15.34 -10.21
CA THR A 40 -6.03 -15.37 -10.03
C THR A 40 -6.74 -14.83 -11.29
N VAL A 41 -6.26 -13.72 -11.88
CA VAL A 41 -6.81 -13.20 -13.14
C VAL A 41 -6.68 -14.22 -14.27
N LEU A 42 -5.51 -14.86 -14.38
CA LEU A 42 -5.27 -15.91 -15.35
C LEU A 42 -6.26 -17.08 -15.20
N ASN A 43 -6.47 -17.52 -13.96
CA ASN A 43 -7.42 -18.59 -13.67
C ASN A 43 -8.88 -18.18 -14.01
N GLU A 44 -9.29 -16.93 -13.71
CA GLU A 44 -10.62 -16.43 -14.10
C GLU A 44 -10.81 -16.43 -15.63
N LEU A 45 -9.78 -16.02 -16.37
CA LEU A 45 -9.84 -16.03 -17.84
C LEU A 45 -9.93 -17.48 -18.38
N PHE A 46 -9.18 -18.41 -17.79
CA PHE A 46 -9.27 -19.82 -18.12
C PHE A 46 -10.66 -20.39 -17.82
N GLU A 47 -11.22 -20.09 -16.64
CA GLU A 47 -12.60 -20.47 -16.26
C GLU A 47 -13.66 -19.86 -17.20
N GLN A 48 -13.37 -18.70 -17.83
CA GLN A 48 -14.22 -18.08 -18.85
C GLN A 48 -14.08 -18.71 -20.23
N GLY A 49 -13.26 -19.76 -20.39
CA GLY A 49 -13.07 -20.50 -21.64
C GLY A 49 -11.98 -19.95 -22.55
N ILE A 50 -11.13 -19.04 -22.06
CA ILE A 50 -9.95 -18.62 -22.84
C ILE A 50 -8.96 -19.79 -22.92
N PRO A 51 -8.50 -20.17 -24.13
CA PRO A 51 -7.53 -21.26 -24.30
C PRO A 51 -6.25 -21.00 -23.48
N GLU A 52 -5.72 -22.04 -22.83
CA GLU A 52 -4.48 -21.95 -22.06
C GLU A 52 -3.32 -21.41 -22.90
N THR A 53 -3.28 -21.76 -24.18
CA THR A 53 -2.28 -21.27 -25.15
C THR A 53 -2.32 -19.76 -25.37
N ASN A 54 -3.43 -19.09 -25.05
CA ASN A 54 -3.57 -17.64 -25.15
C ASN A 54 -3.22 -16.92 -23.84
N LEU A 55 -2.93 -17.67 -22.75
CA LEU A 55 -2.59 -17.14 -21.41
C LEU A 55 -1.08 -17.24 -21.17
N ILE A 56 -0.35 -16.17 -21.43
CA ILE A 56 1.11 -16.14 -21.39
C ILE A 56 1.55 -15.51 -20.08
N TYR A 57 2.26 -16.26 -19.21
CA TYR A 57 2.75 -15.79 -17.93
C TYR A 57 4.28 -15.85 -17.82
N LEU A 58 4.91 -14.69 -17.73
CA LEU A 58 6.36 -14.50 -17.66
C LEU A 58 6.72 -13.89 -16.28
N ASN A 59 7.36 -14.67 -15.42
CA ASN A 59 7.83 -14.18 -14.12
C ASN A 59 9.33 -13.93 -14.17
N LEU A 60 9.72 -12.66 -14.33
CA LEU A 60 11.12 -12.24 -14.51
C LEU A 60 11.99 -12.36 -13.24
N ASP A 61 11.44 -12.75 -12.09
CA ASP A 61 12.23 -13.08 -10.87
C ASP A 61 12.65 -14.58 -10.85
N ARG A 62 12.16 -15.40 -11.80
CA ARG A 62 12.55 -16.81 -11.91
C ARG A 62 13.96 -16.98 -12.49
N ARG A 63 14.63 -18.06 -12.06
CA ARG A 63 16.01 -18.38 -12.47
C ARG A 63 16.18 -18.48 -14.01
N GLU A 64 15.18 -18.99 -14.70
CA GLU A 64 15.19 -19.16 -16.16
C GLU A 64 15.30 -17.82 -16.92
N TYR A 65 14.73 -16.73 -16.36
CA TYR A 65 14.71 -15.40 -16.96
C TYR A 65 15.76 -14.43 -16.39
N ARG A 66 16.69 -14.90 -15.53
CA ARG A 66 17.71 -14.04 -14.89
C ARG A 66 18.62 -13.27 -15.87
N ASN A 67 18.74 -13.77 -17.08
CA ASN A 67 19.58 -13.16 -18.14
C ASN A 67 18.78 -12.17 -19.00
N VAL A 68 17.45 -12.05 -18.82
CA VAL A 68 16.59 -11.10 -19.53
C VAL A 68 16.70 -9.76 -18.80
N THR A 69 17.60 -8.89 -19.25
CA THR A 69 17.91 -7.62 -18.59
C THR A 69 17.83 -6.41 -19.54
N THR A 70 17.71 -6.66 -20.83
CA THR A 70 17.60 -5.62 -21.87
C THR A 70 16.25 -5.66 -22.60
N PRO A 71 15.82 -4.54 -23.21
CA PRO A 71 14.60 -4.49 -24.01
C PRO A 71 14.55 -5.56 -25.10
N ASP A 72 15.63 -5.72 -25.88
CA ASP A 72 15.70 -6.68 -26.97
C ASP A 72 15.52 -8.14 -26.51
N GLN A 73 16.08 -8.47 -25.33
CA GLN A 73 15.91 -9.80 -24.73
C GLN A 73 14.48 -10.03 -24.25
N LEU A 74 13.84 -8.99 -23.72
CA LEU A 74 12.43 -9.06 -23.32
C LEU A 74 11.53 -9.23 -24.54
N ASP A 75 11.79 -8.47 -25.58
CA ASP A 75 11.02 -8.53 -26.83
C ASP A 75 11.09 -9.93 -27.47
N GLN A 76 12.31 -10.47 -27.61
CA GLN A 76 12.53 -11.85 -28.11
C GLN A 76 11.82 -12.90 -27.25
N LEU A 77 11.85 -12.73 -25.90
CA LEU A 77 11.15 -13.64 -24.99
C LEU A 77 9.63 -13.60 -25.20
N ILE A 78 9.06 -12.41 -25.36
CA ILE A 78 7.63 -12.23 -25.61
C ILE A 78 7.27 -12.81 -27.00
N GLU A 79 8.05 -12.50 -28.04
CA GLU A 79 7.85 -13.02 -29.38
C GLU A 79 7.86 -14.55 -29.41
N GLN A 80 8.84 -15.18 -28.75
CA GLN A 80 8.90 -16.64 -28.61
C GLN A 80 7.68 -17.20 -27.87
N ALA A 81 7.24 -16.55 -26.79
CA ALA A 81 6.06 -16.99 -26.06
C ALA A 81 4.78 -16.82 -26.89
N MET A 82 4.67 -15.72 -27.64
CA MET A 82 3.53 -15.44 -28.52
C MET A 82 3.47 -16.38 -29.74
N SER A 83 4.62 -16.85 -30.26
CA SER A 83 4.66 -17.81 -31.39
C SER A 83 4.07 -19.16 -31.01
N ASN A 84 4.06 -19.50 -29.74
CA ASN A 84 3.43 -20.71 -29.19
C ASN A 84 1.93 -20.53 -28.89
N ALA A 85 1.38 -19.34 -29.08
CA ALA A 85 -0.01 -19.01 -28.81
C ALA A 85 -0.84 -19.12 -30.12
N TYR A 86 -1.34 -20.31 -30.41
CA TYR A 86 -2.10 -20.60 -31.64
C TYR A 86 -3.62 -20.68 -31.43
N GLY A 87 -4.12 -20.36 -30.27
CA GLY A 87 -5.55 -20.26 -29.99
C GLY A 87 -6.17 -19.06 -30.73
N ALA A 88 -7.39 -19.22 -31.23
CA ALA A 88 -8.13 -18.09 -31.79
C ALA A 88 -8.48 -17.07 -30.72
N GLY A 89 -8.55 -15.79 -31.09
CA GLY A 89 -8.99 -14.71 -30.22
C GLY A 89 -7.85 -13.91 -29.59
N LEU A 90 -8.21 -13.09 -28.57
CA LEU A 90 -7.29 -12.21 -27.87
C LEU A 90 -6.29 -13.03 -27.03
N ARG A 91 -5.04 -12.61 -27.05
CA ARG A 91 -3.99 -13.14 -26.17
C ARG A 91 -3.87 -12.30 -24.91
N TYR A 92 -3.40 -12.89 -23.83
CA TYR A 92 -3.22 -12.23 -22.54
C TYR A 92 -1.78 -12.40 -22.08
N LEU A 93 -1.07 -11.30 -21.95
CA LEU A 93 0.33 -11.27 -21.57
C LEU A 93 0.46 -10.76 -20.12
N PHE A 94 0.94 -11.63 -19.24
CA PHE A 94 1.22 -11.33 -17.84
C PHE A 94 2.73 -11.30 -17.63
N ILE A 95 3.28 -10.15 -17.24
CA ILE A 95 4.71 -10.01 -16.93
C ILE A 95 4.86 -9.59 -15.48
N ASP A 96 5.39 -10.49 -14.67
CA ASP A 96 5.62 -10.29 -13.24
C ASP A 96 7.04 -9.78 -13.00
N GLU A 97 7.18 -8.75 -12.13
CA GLU A 97 8.43 -8.07 -11.77
C GLU A 97 9.15 -7.45 -12.99
N VAL A 98 8.41 -6.75 -13.86
CA VAL A 98 8.89 -6.20 -15.14
C VAL A 98 10.06 -5.22 -14.97
N GLN A 99 10.22 -4.57 -13.80
CA GLN A 99 11.32 -3.66 -13.50
C GLN A 99 12.70 -4.34 -13.48
N ASN A 100 12.78 -5.66 -13.53
CA ASN A 100 14.04 -6.38 -13.69
C ASN A 100 14.70 -6.12 -15.07
N VAL A 101 13.92 -5.60 -16.03
CA VAL A 101 14.41 -5.22 -17.36
C VAL A 101 14.41 -3.70 -17.48
N LYS A 102 15.59 -3.09 -17.67
CA LYS A 102 15.69 -1.64 -17.91
C LYS A 102 15.16 -1.28 -19.30
N GLY A 103 14.30 -0.26 -19.39
CA GLY A 103 13.74 0.18 -20.65
C GLY A 103 12.63 -0.71 -21.19
N PHE A 104 12.04 -1.56 -20.36
CA PHE A 104 10.90 -2.43 -20.70
C PHE A 104 9.72 -1.66 -21.28
N GLU A 105 9.62 -0.36 -20.99
CA GLU A 105 8.49 0.49 -21.37
C GLU A 105 8.30 0.57 -22.90
N THR A 106 9.40 0.60 -23.63
CA THR A 106 9.38 0.66 -25.10
C THR A 106 8.82 -0.63 -25.69
N VAL A 107 9.25 -1.78 -25.16
CA VAL A 107 8.77 -3.10 -25.59
C VAL A 107 7.29 -3.26 -25.28
N ILE A 108 6.89 -2.99 -24.04
CA ILE A 108 5.48 -3.14 -23.61
C ILE A 108 4.55 -2.20 -24.37
N ASN A 109 5.00 -0.97 -24.70
CA ASN A 109 4.22 -0.07 -25.53
C ASN A 109 4.11 -0.55 -26.98
N GLY A 110 5.18 -1.11 -27.56
CA GLY A 110 5.14 -1.72 -28.90
C GLY A 110 4.09 -2.82 -28.98
N TRP A 111 4.13 -3.78 -28.10
CA TRP A 111 3.15 -4.88 -28.02
C TRP A 111 1.71 -4.39 -27.81
N ARG A 112 1.52 -3.32 -27.02
CA ARG A 112 0.21 -2.67 -26.86
C ARG A 112 -0.28 -2.04 -28.18
N GLU A 113 0.62 -1.36 -28.92
CA GLU A 113 0.28 -0.72 -30.20
C GLU A 113 -0.13 -1.70 -31.29
N GLU A 114 0.39 -2.91 -31.27
CA GLU A 114 -0.06 -3.99 -32.15
C GLU A 114 -1.51 -4.41 -31.90
N GLY A 115 -2.05 -4.16 -30.69
CA GLY A 115 -3.45 -4.42 -30.34
C GLY A 115 -3.85 -5.89 -30.21
N ASN A 116 -2.90 -6.81 -30.34
CA ASN A 116 -3.14 -8.26 -30.44
C ASN A 116 -3.20 -8.94 -29.06
N CYS A 117 -2.88 -8.24 -27.97
CA CYS A 117 -2.86 -8.80 -26.62
C CYS A 117 -3.31 -7.81 -25.54
N SER A 118 -3.92 -8.34 -24.50
CA SER A 118 -4.23 -7.63 -23.26
C SER A 118 -3.07 -7.79 -22.28
N ILE A 119 -2.45 -6.69 -21.87
CA ILE A 119 -1.18 -6.70 -21.14
C ILE A 119 -1.38 -6.36 -19.66
N PHE A 120 -0.84 -7.22 -18.78
CA PHE A 120 -0.80 -7.05 -17.32
C PHE A 120 0.65 -7.08 -16.86
N ILE A 121 1.09 -6.06 -16.14
CA ILE A 121 2.45 -6.00 -15.60
C ILE A 121 2.44 -5.74 -14.12
N THR A 122 3.41 -6.31 -13.39
CA THR A 122 3.61 -5.99 -11.97
C THR A 122 4.99 -5.45 -11.69
N GLY A 123 5.08 -4.74 -10.56
CA GLY A 123 6.35 -4.39 -9.95
C GLY A 123 6.24 -3.90 -8.51
N SER A 124 7.32 -4.08 -7.77
CA SER A 124 7.34 -3.89 -6.32
C SER A 124 7.56 -2.46 -5.87
N ASN A 125 7.96 -1.53 -6.75
CA ASN A 125 8.29 -0.17 -6.36
C ASN A 125 7.56 0.90 -7.19
N SER A 126 7.62 2.15 -6.73
CA SER A 126 7.01 3.28 -7.43
C SER A 126 7.77 3.73 -8.66
N TYR A 127 9.00 3.22 -8.90
CA TYR A 127 9.76 3.52 -10.11
C TYR A 127 9.07 3.01 -11.38
N LEU A 128 8.26 1.95 -11.25
CA LEU A 128 7.39 1.48 -12.32
C LEU A 128 6.48 2.57 -12.90
N LEU A 129 6.18 3.60 -12.11
CA LEU A 129 5.25 4.68 -12.48
C LEU A 129 5.89 6.07 -12.39
N SER A 130 7.22 6.13 -12.23
CA SER A 130 7.99 7.39 -12.22
C SER A 130 8.88 7.47 -13.45
N GLY A 131 9.18 8.69 -13.90
CA GLY A 131 10.10 8.93 -15.01
C GLY A 131 9.52 8.55 -16.39
N GLU A 132 10.23 7.71 -17.14
CA GLU A 132 9.91 7.41 -18.53
C GLU A 132 8.58 6.68 -18.72
N LEU A 133 8.16 5.82 -17.78
CA LEU A 133 6.87 5.13 -17.88
C LEU A 133 5.71 6.12 -17.80
N ALA A 134 5.78 7.07 -16.85
CA ALA A 134 4.76 8.10 -16.73
C ALA A 134 4.65 8.96 -17.97
N THR A 135 5.77 9.25 -18.66
CA THR A 135 5.81 10.06 -19.88
C THR A 135 5.47 9.28 -21.14
N LYS A 136 6.05 8.07 -21.31
CA LYS A 136 5.88 7.27 -22.53
C LYS A 136 4.51 6.57 -22.61
N LEU A 137 3.88 6.26 -21.48
CA LEU A 137 2.61 5.56 -21.39
C LEU A 137 1.44 6.43 -20.90
N THR A 138 1.61 7.77 -20.87
CA THR A 138 0.54 8.68 -20.41
C THR A 138 -0.77 8.41 -21.16
N GLY A 139 -1.85 8.15 -20.42
CA GLY A 139 -3.17 7.83 -20.96
C GLY A 139 -3.34 6.42 -21.55
N ARG A 140 -2.31 5.57 -21.45
CA ARG A 140 -2.27 4.22 -22.04
C ARG A 140 -2.20 3.08 -21.02
N TYR A 141 -2.37 3.39 -19.75
CA TYR A 141 -2.38 2.40 -18.67
C TYR A 141 -3.38 2.75 -17.58
N ILE A 142 -3.83 1.73 -16.88
CA ILE A 142 -4.53 1.86 -15.61
C ILE A 142 -3.61 1.40 -14.49
N LYS A 143 -3.66 2.13 -13.37
CA LYS A 143 -2.86 1.81 -12.20
C LYS A 143 -3.71 1.15 -11.13
N LEU A 144 -3.27 0.01 -10.64
CA LEU A 144 -3.80 -0.64 -9.45
C LEU A 144 -2.70 -0.71 -8.39
N GLU A 145 -2.87 0.00 -7.28
CA GLU A 145 -1.97 -0.09 -6.14
C GLU A 145 -2.50 -1.09 -5.13
N MET A 146 -1.72 -2.17 -4.90
CA MET A 146 -2.04 -3.20 -3.91
C MET A 146 -1.36 -2.91 -2.59
N PHE A 147 -2.12 -3.02 -1.52
CA PHE A 147 -1.66 -3.05 -0.14
C PHE A 147 -1.55 -4.49 0.35
N THR A 148 -0.96 -4.72 1.51
CA THR A 148 -1.09 -5.97 2.25
C THR A 148 -2.57 -6.23 2.55
N LEU A 149 -2.93 -7.34 3.16
CA LEU A 149 -4.34 -7.66 3.42
C LEU A 149 -5.00 -6.56 4.24
N SER A 150 -6.20 -6.13 3.84
CA SER A 150 -7.09 -5.36 4.71
C SER A 150 -7.55 -6.24 5.89
N PHE A 151 -8.18 -5.66 6.92
CA PHE A 151 -8.65 -6.47 8.04
C PHE A 151 -9.71 -7.49 7.60
N GLN A 152 -10.63 -7.12 6.71
CA GLN A 152 -11.58 -8.06 6.12
C GLN A 152 -10.86 -9.18 5.37
N GLU A 153 -9.88 -8.85 4.52
CA GLU A 153 -9.09 -9.86 3.78
C GLU A 153 -8.22 -10.71 4.73
N TYR A 154 -7.74 -10.14 5.84
CA TYR A 154 -7.02 -10.88 6.88
C TYR A 154 -7.90 -11.97 7.48
N LEU A 155 -9.14 -11.65 7.84
CA LEU A 155 -10.10 -12.64 8.33
C LEU A 155 -10.41 -13.70 7.27
N GLY A 156 -10.66 -13.29 6.03
CA GLY A 156 -10.87 -14.20 4.91
C GLY A 156 -9.68 -15.12 4.63
N MET A 157 -8.45 -14.59 4.72
CA MET A 157 -7.23 -15.39 4.54
C MET A 157 -7.02 -16.39 5.68
N ARG A 158 -7.36 -16.03 6.93
CA ARG A 158 -7.35 -16.99 8.06
C ARG A 158 -8.26 -18.18 7.78
N ASN A 159 -9.49 -17.92 7.29
CA ASN A 159 -10.44 -18.96 6.91
C ASN A 159 -9.91 -19.81 5.74
N PHE A 160 -9.35 -19.18 4.71
CA PHE A 160 -8.74 -19.87 3.57
C PHE A 160 -7.58 -20.82 3.98
N LEU A 161 -6.81 -20.43 5.00
CA LEU A 161 -5.72 -21.21 5.57
C LEU A 161 -6.19 -22.23 6.62
N ASN A 162 -7.50 -22.37 6.86
CA ASN A 162 -8.08 -23.22 7.91
C ASN A 162 -7.46 -22.95 9.30
N LYS A 163 -7.15 -21.68 9.62
CA LYS A 163 -6.67 -21.30 10.94
C LYS A 163 -7.78 -21.41 11.98
N PRO A 164 -7.45 -21.75 13.26
CA PRO A 164 -8.44 -21.83 14.32
C PRO A 164 -9.29 -20.56 14.43
N GLU A 165 -10.57 -20.72 14.71
CA GLU A 165 -11.44 -19.59 15.00
C GLU A 165 -11.01 -18.90 16.30
N ILE A 166 -10.97 -17.57 16.26
CA ILE A 166 -10.69 -16.71 17.40
C ILE A 166 -11.69 -15.56 17.42
N PRO A 167 -11.94 -14.92 18.57
CA PRO A 167 -12.77 -13.72 18.62
C PRO A 167 -12.24 -12.63 17.67
N VAL A 168 -13.16 -11.93 17.00
CA VAL A 168 -12.79 -10.87 16.03
C VAL A 168 -11.93 -9.80 16.69
N SER A 169 -12.19 -9.47 17.96
CA SER A 169 -11.37 -8.52 18.74
C SER A 169 -9.93 -9.00 18.95
N GLN A 170 -9.71 -10.32 19.08
CA GLN A 170 -8.37 -10.89 19.12
C GLN A 170 -7.72 -10.84 17.74
N ALA A 171 -8.44 -11.25 16.69
CA ALA A 171 -7.95 -11.17 15.31
C ALA A 171 -7.56 -9.73 14.93
N PHE A 172 -8.31 -8.73 15.43
CA PHE A 172 -8.00 -7.33 15.20
C PHE A 172 -6.72 -6.88 15.92
N ARG A 173 -6.52 -7.30 17.19
CA ARG A 173 -5.27 -7.05 17.90
C ARG A 173 -4.08 -7.70 17.20
N ASP A 174 -4.23 -8.94 16.74
CA ASP A 174 -3.20 -9.65 16.00
C ASP A 174 -2.86 -8.93 14.69
N TYR A 175 -3.88 -8.46 13.97
CA TYR A 175 -3.71 -7.66 12.75
C TYR A 175 -2.97 -6.34 13.00
N LEU A 176 -3.33 -5.59 14.06
CA LEU A 176 -2.66 -4.35 14.44
C LEU A 176 -1.21 -4.57 14.90
N THR A 177 -0.88 -5.76 15.39
CA THR A 177 0.45 -6.14 15.87
C THR A 177 1.31 -6.73 14.75
N TYR A 178 0.83 -7.80 14.14
CA TYR A 178 1.60 -8.65 13.22
C TYR A 178 1.38 -8.31 11.75
N GLY A 179 0.42 -7.43 11.46
CA GLY A 179 0.12 -6.98 10.11
C GLY A 179 -0.65 -7.96 9.23
N GLY A 180 -0.71 -7.62 7.94
CA GLY A 180 -1.46 -8.35 6.92
C GLY A 180 -0.60 -8.83 5.74
N PHE A 181 0.70 -9.07 5.91
CA PHE A 181 1.46 -9.75 4.85
C PHE A 181 0.90 -11.16 4.63
N PRO A 182 0.40 -11.51 3.42
CA PRO A 182 -0.31 -12.78 3.20
C PRO A 182 0.46 -14.01 3.70
N LYS A 183 1.74 -14.11 3.37
CA LYS A 183 2.59 -15.24 3.75
C LYS A 183 2.86 -15.32 5.26
N SER A 184 2.86 -14.18 5.98
CA SER A 184 3.09 -14.20 7.43
C SER A 184 1.95 -14.88 8.20
N LEU A 185 0.75 -14.98 7.60
CA LEU A 185 -0.38 -15.67 8.21
C LEU A 185 -0.24 -17.20 8.18
N GLU A 186 0.65 -17.75 7.37
CA GLU A 186 0.93 -19.21 7.37
C GLU A 186 1.69 -19.63 8.63
N TYR A 187 2.44 -18.73 9.26
CA TYR A 187 3.16 -18.97 10.51
C TYR A 187 2.23 -18.72 11.71
N ASP A 188 2.38 -19.52 12.75
CA ASP A 188 1.64 -19.33 14.02
C ASP A 188 2.51 -18.62 15.06
N ASP A 189 3.81 -18.94 15.09
CA ASP A 189 4.77 -18.36 16.01
C ASP A 189 5.08 -16.89 15.66
N PRO A 190 5.00 -15.96 16.65
CA PRO A 190 5.36 -14.55 16.44
C PRO A 190 6.79 -14.32 15.95
N ASP A 191 7.75 -15.12 16.43
CA ASP A 191 9.16 -14.98 16.04
C ASP A 191 9.37 -15.40 14.57
N GLU A 192 8.67 -16.44 14.10
CA GLU A 192 8.68 -16.83 12.69
C GLU A 192 8.07 -15.75 11.80
N LYS A 193 6.98 -15.11 12.23
CA LYS A 193 6.39 -13.96 11.54
C LYS A 193 7.38 -12.80 11.46
N ALA A 194 8.03 -12.47 12.57
CA ALA A 194 9.04 -11.41 12.62
C ALA A 194 10.21 -11.70 11.68
N ALA A 195 10.76 -12.92 11.73
CA ALA A 195 11.86 -13.35 10.88
C ALA A 195 11.50 -13.26 9.39
N TYR A 196 10.30 -13.71 9.01
CA TYR A 196 9.81 -13.59 7.64
C TYR A 196 9.71 -12.12 7.19
N ILE A 197 9.13 -11.25 8.01
CA ILE A 197 8.98 -9.82 7.66
C ILE A 197 10.33 -9.11 7.62
N GLN A 198 11.28 -9.47 8.51
CA GLN A 198 12.65 -8.98 8.47
C GLN A 198 13.35 -9.36 7.15
N ASP A 199 13.15 -10.60 6.68
CA ASP A 199 13.65 -11.02 5.36
C ASP A 199 13.03 -10.20 4.23
N VAL A 200 11.72 -9.95 4.27
CA VAL A 200 11.02 -9.08 3.29
C VAL A 200 11.65 -7.68 3.27
N ILE A 201 11.87 -7.06 4.44
CA ILE A 201 12.51 -5.74 4.55
C ILE A 201 13.94 -5.79 3.96
N GLY A 202 14.70 -6.85 4.27
CA GLY A 202 16.02 -7.09 3.71
C GLY A 202 16.02 -7.21 2.17
N GLN A 203 15.04 -7.94 1.62
CA GLN A 203 14.87 -8.06 0.17
C GLN A 203 14.50 -6.72 -0.47
N ILE A 204 13.62 -5.93 0.16
CA ILE A 204 13.27 -4.58 -0.31
C ILE A 204 14.53 -3.71 -0.35
N PHE A 205 15.35 -3.72 0.69
CA PHE A 205 16.61 -2.97 0.69
C PHE A 205 17.52 -3.40 -0.46
N ASN A 206 17.75 -4.69 -0.61
CA ASN A 206 18.73 -5.21 -1.58
C ASN A 206 18.24 -5.12 -3.03
N LYS A 207 16.97 -5.43 -3.30
CA LYS A 207 16.43 -5.51 -4.67
C LYS A 207 15.76 -4.20 -5.11
N ASP A 208 15.02 -3.51 -4.22
CA ASP A 208 14.19 -2.38 -4.61
C ASP A 208 14.87 -1.02 -4.33
N ILE A 209 15.73 -0.93 -3.29
CA ILE A 209 16.40 0.33 -2.94
C ILE A 209 17.78 0.42 -3.62
N THR A 210 18.67 -0.56 -3.37
CA THR A 210 20.06 -0.47 -3.85
C THR A 210 20.21 -0.67 -5.34
N ALA A 211 19.26 -1.35 -5.99
CA ALA A 211 19.24 -1.49 -7.45
C ALA A 211 19.07 -0.14 -8.19
N HIS A 212 18.38 0.81 -7.57
CA HIS A 212 18.06 2.11 -8.20
C HIS A 212 18.94 3.25 -7.70
N LYS A 213 19.48 3.16 -6.49
CA LYS A 213 20.34 4.20 -5.91
C LYS A 213 21.33 3.65 -4.92
N LYS A 214 22.60 4.04 -5.06
CA LYS A 214 23.66 3.67 -4.11
C LYS A 214 23.40 4.34 -2.76
N VAL A 215 23.13 3.53 -1.73
CA VAL A 215 23.12 3.95 -0.32
C VAL A 215 24.54 3.89 0.20
N ARG A 216 25.16 5.07 0.42
CA ARG A 216 26.58 5.15 0.81
C ARG A 216 26.84 4.62 2.21
N ASN A 217 25.95 4.87 3.15
CA ASN A 217 26.05 4.42 4.54
C ASN A 217 24.76 3.66 4.91
N ARG A 218 24.88 2.33 4.96
CA ARG A 218 23.76 1.44 5.28
C ARG A 218 23.31 1.58 6.73
N ASP A 219 24.24 1.76 7.66
CA ASP A 219 23.91 1.92 9.08
C ASP A 219 23.08 3.18 9.30
N THR A 220 23.54 4.34 8.80
CA THR A 220 22.77 5.58 8.87
C THR A 220 21.39 5.46 8.20
N PHE A 221 21.32 4.75 7.05
CA PHE A 221 20.03 4.49 6.40
C PHE A 221 19.10 3.67 7.30
N THR A 222 19.62 2.63 7.93
CA THR A 222 18.85 1.78 8.86
C THR A 222 18.34 2.57 10.06
N ARG A 223 19.17 3.47 10.64
CA ARG A 223 18.75 4.35 11.75
C ARG A 223 17.62 5.30 11.35
N VAL A 224 17.71 5.88 10.14
CA VAL A 224 16.63 6.72 9.59
C VAL A 224 15.35 5.90 9.40
N GLN A 225 15.48 4.68 8.86
CA GLN A 225 14.37 3.75 8.67
C GLN A 225 13.71 3.42 10.01
N ASP A 226 14.50 3.04 11.03
CA ASP A 226 13.99 2.69 12.36
C ASP A 226 13.31 3.87 13.04
N TYR A 227 13.89 5.07 12.92
CA TYR A 227 13.25 6.28 13.43
C TYR A 227 11.85 6.49 12.82
N LEU A 228 11.73 6.39 11.50
CA LEU A 228 10.44 6.63 10.81
C LEU A 228 9.42 5.52 11.09
N ILE A 229 9.87 4.26 11.19
CA ILE A 229 9.02 3.13 11.56
C ILE A 229 8.49 3.31 13.00
N ASN A 230 9.33 3.78 13.93
CA ASN A 230 8.96 3.94 15.33
C ASN A 230 8.08 5.16 15.59
N ASN A 231 8.18 6.18 14.71
CA ASN A 231 7.42 7.41 14.80
C ASN A 231 6.33 7.51 13.71
N PHE A 232 5.81 6.37 13.25
CA PHE A 232 4.72 6.36 12.27
C PHE A 232 3.46 7.03 12.86
N ALA A 233 2.62 7.59 12.00
CA ALA A 233 1.44 8.39 12.35
C ALA A 233 1.72 9.67 13.17
N ALA A 234 2.98 9.95 13.51
CA ALA A 234 3.34 11.18 14.20
C ALA A 234 3.77 12.29 13.21
N PRO A 235 3.49 13.57 13.51
CA PRO A 235 3.98 14.69 12.72
C PRO A 235 5.50 14.66 12.63
N THR A 236 6.02 14.66 11.41
CA THR A 236 7.45 14.46 11.14
C THR A 236 8.01 15.60 10.33
N ASN A 237 9.22 16.05 10.67
CA ASN A 237 10.00 16.99 9.88
C ASN A 237 11.49 16.63 9.85
N LEU A 238 12.16 16.92 8.74
CA LEU A 238 13.56 16.56 8.54
C LEU A 238 14.51 17.16 9.61
N SER A 239 14.23 18.35 10.10
CA SER A 239 15.07 19.01 11.13
C SER A 239 15.00 18.28 12.45
N GLY A 240 13.82 17.80 12.85
CA GLY A 240 13.63 16.97 14.05
C GLY A 240 14.38 15.65 13.96
N ILE A 241 14.33 14.97 12.79
CA ILE A 241 15.08 13.73 12.56
C ILE A 241 16.59 13.98 12.66
N ILE A 242 17.11 15.05 12.03
CA ILE A 242 18.53 15.40 12.09
C ILE A 242 18.97 15.66 13.56
N ALA A 243 18.15 16.40 14.30
CA ALA A 243 18.44 16.68 15.72
C ALA A 243 18.46 15.39 16.56
N TYR A 244 17.48 14.51 16.37
CA TYR A 244 17.42 13.21 17.05
C TYR A 244 18.66 12.36 16.74
N LEU A 245 18.98 12.17 15.47
CA LEU A 245 20.15 11.35 15.05
C LEU A 245 21.44 11.92 15.62
N LYS A 246 21.60 13.25 15.66
CA LYS A 246 22.79 13.89 16.20
C LYS A 246 22.90 13.73 17.72
N HIS A 247 21.80 13.97 18.46
CA HIS A 247 21.84 14.02 19.94
C HIS A 247 21.71 12.62 20.57
N SER A 248 20.89 11.75 19.99
CA SER A 248 20.60 10.43 20.59
C SER A 248 21.48 9.31 20.02
N GLU A 249 21.91 9.42 18.75
CA GLU A 249 22.66 8.37 18.05
C GLU A 249 24.09 8.80 17.70
N GLY A 250 24.49 10.06 17.93
CA GLY A 250 25.80 10.59 17.55
C GLY A 250 26.03 10.69 16.04
N ILE A 251 24.96 10.60 15.22
CA ILE A 251 25.05 10.54 13.77
C ILE A 251 24.79 11.91 13.16
N SER A 252 25.77 12.42 12.38
CA SER A 252 25.61 13.63 11.59
C SER A 252 25.21 13.29 10.16
N ILE A 253 24.07 13.82 9.70
CA ILE A 253 23.53 13.61 8.35
C ILE A 253 23.16 14.94 7.70
N LYS A 254 23.49 15.11 6.41
CA LYS A 254 23.04 16.25 5.62
C LYS A 254 21.56 16.13 5.27
N ARG A 255 20.86 17.27 5.21
CA ARG A 255 19.41 17.33 4.90
C ARG A 255 19.07 16.67 3.57
N GLU A 256 19.90 16.83 2.55
CA GLU A 256 19.71 16.26 1.22
C GLU A 256 19.81 14.73 1.26
N THR A 257 20.76 14.20 2.04
CA THR A 257 20.94 12.74 2.22
C THR A 257 19.75 12.16 2.95
N LEU A 258 19.31 12.79 4.06
CA LEU A 258 18.12 12.37 4.79
C LEU A 258 16.87 12.39 3.90
N SER A 259 16.64 13.50 3.18
CA SER A 259 15.52 13.61 2.24
C SER A 259 15.56 12.52 1.15
N SER A 260 16.78 12.15 0.70
CA SER A 260 16.97 11.05 -0.24
C SER A 260 16.60 9.71 0.38
N TYR A 261 16.98 9.44 1.62
CA TYR A 261 16.65 8.18 2.32
C TYR A 261 15.14 8.04 2.55
N VAL A 262 14.48 9.12 2.97
CA VAL A 262 13.01 9.13 3.12
C VAL A 262 12.33 8.80 1.78
N ARG A 263 12.74 9.45 0.69
CA ARG A 263 12.19 9.16 -0.65
C ARG A 263 12.43 7.72 -1.11
N LEU A 264 13.55 7.11 -0.74
CA LEU A 264 13.80 5.70 -1.06
C LEU A 264 12.82 4.78 -0.31
N LEU A 265 12.54 5.06 0.96
CA LEU A 265 11.55 4.30 1.75
C LEU A 265 10.12 4.47 1.20
N GLU A 266 9.75 5.68 0.76
CA GLU A 266 8.47 5.95 0.08
C GLU A 266 8.40 5.20 -1.27
N SER A 267 9.46 5.26 -2.06
CA SER A 267 9.53 4.60 -3.37
C SER A 267 9.45 3.09 -3.26
N ALA A 268 10.05 2.52 -2.23
CA ALA A 268 9.99 1.09 -1.91
C ALA A 268 8.67 0.66 -1.26
N LYS A 269 7.73 1.59 -1.07
CA LYS A 269 6.43 1.35 -0.45
C LYS A 269 6.50 0.84 0.99
N ILE A 270 7.59 1.08 1.72
CA ILE A 270 7.66 0.83 3.17
C ILE A 270 6.84 1.87 3.91
N LEU A 271 6.95 3.13 3.46
CA LEU A 271 6.26 4.28 4.02
C LEU A 271 5.33 4.93 3.00
N TYR A 272 4.23 5.41 3.49
CA TYR A 272 3.28 6.26 2.75
C TYR A 272 3.24 7.64 3.37
N LYS A 273 3.60 8.64 2.59
CA LYS A 273 3.50 10.03 3.00
C LYS A 273 2.05 10.48 3.00
N CYS A 274 1.57 11.00 4.14
CA CYS A 274 0.30 11.69 4.27
C CYS A 274 0.58 13.21 4.38
N PRO A 275 0.28 13.99 3.32
CA PRO A 275 0.57 15.41 3.32
C PRO A 275 -0.35 16.16 4.29
N ARG A 276 0.11 17.29 4.82
CA ARG A 276 -0.75 18.20 5.59
C ARG A 276 -1.48 19.17 4.67
N PHE A 277 -2.73 19.42 5.00
CA PHE A 277 -3.59 20.36 4.31
C PHE A 277 -4.18 21.37 5.30
N ASP A 278 -3.97 22.64 5.06
CA ASP A 278 -4.55 23.73 5.86
C ASP A 278 -5.95 24.04 5.33
N LEU A 279 -6.95 23.75 6.15
CA LEU A 279 -8.35 23.95 5.83
C LEU A 279 -8.73 25.42 5.69
N LYS A 280 -8.04 26.32 6.41
CA LYS A 280 -8.32 27.75 6.35
C LYS A 280 -7.79 28.39 5.05
N SER A 281 -6.55 28.13 4.69
CA SER A 281 -5.94 28.63 3.46
C SER A 281 -6.22 27.78 2.23
N ARG A 282 -6.75 26.55 2.40
CA ARG A 282 -6.95 25.54 1.36
C ARG A 282 -5.68 25.20 0.60
N LYS A 283 -4.54 25.14 1.29
CA LYS A 283 -3.23 24.87 0.71
C LYS A 283 -2.57 23.68 1.38
N SER A 284 -1.84 22.90 0.59
CA SER A 284 -0.94 21.87 1.12
C SER A 284 0.25 22.52 1.83
N LEU A 285 0.54 22.08 3.04
CA LEU A 285 1.67 22.55 3.83
C LEU A 285 2.93 21.74 3.47
N ARG A 286 4.09 22.40 3.48
CA ARG A 286 5.38 21.79 3.09
C ARG A 286 6.10 21.08 4.25
N SER A 287 5.54 21.05 5.45
CA SER A 287 6.19 20.48 6.62
C SER A 287 5.19 19.90 7.61
N GLY A 288 5.64 18.96 8.44
CA GLY A 288 4.83 18.31 9.46
C GLY A 288 3.89 17.24 8.89
N GLU A 289 4.25 16.65 7.75
CA GLU A 289 3.58 15.48 7.21
C GLU A 289 3.65 14.30 8.18
N LYS A 290 2.67 13.41 8.13
CA LYS A 290 2.72 12.11 8.80
C LYS A 290 3.17 11.03 7.81
N TYR A 291 3.82 9.99 8.33
CA TYR A 291 4.16 8.80 7.57
C TYR A 291 3.43 7.60 8.14
N TYR A 292 2.77 6.83 7.28
CA TYR A 292 2.10 5.59 7.64
C TYR A 292 2.86 4.41 7.05
N LEU A 293 2.85 3.29 7.75
CA LEU A 293 3.48 2.05 7.30
C LEU A 293 2.59 1.36 6.29
N ALA A 294 3.19 0.69 5.32
CA ALA A 294 2.46 -0.19 4.41
C ALA A 294 1.78 -1.35 5.14
N ASP A 295 2.38 -1.76 6.26
CA ASP A 295 1.92 -2.90 7.06
C ASP A 295 2.38 -2.75 8.52
N PRO A 296 1.51 -2.95 9.52
CA PRO A 296 1.88 -2.91 10.94
C PRO A 296 3.00 -3.90 11.31
N GLY A 297 3.06 -5.06 10.66
CA GLY A 297 4.09 -6.07 10.88
C GLY A 297 5.52 -5.58 10.65
N ILE A 298 5.70 -4.51 9.85
CA ILE A 298 7.01 -3.87 9.67
C ILE A 298 7.55 -3.33 11.01
N ARG A 299 6.68 -2.66 11.81
CA ARG A 299 7.06 -2.18 13.14
C ARG A 299 7.38 -3.33 14.08
N PHE A 300 6.51 -4.34 14.12
CA PHE A 300 6.72 -5.53 14.94
C PHE A 300 8.06 -6.21 14.63
N ALA A 301 8.35 -6.46 13.36
CA ALA A 301 9.59 -7.11 12.94
C ALA A 301 10.84 -6.30 13.28
N ARG A 302 10.76 -4.96 13.35
CA ARG A 302 11.91 -4.10 13.67
C ARG A 302 12.12 -3.89 15.17
N ASN A 303 11.07 -3.95 15.98
CA ASN A 303 11.14 -3.56 17.41
C ASN A 303 11.00 -4.71 18.38
N THR A 304 10.53 -5.88 17.92
CA THR A 304 10.17 -7.01 18.81
C THR A 304 9.20 -6.64 19.95
N ASP A 305 8.66 -5.42 19.95
CA ASP A 305 7.70 -4.97 20.94
C ASP A 305 6.28 -5.33 20.48
N THR A 306 5.65 -6.24 21.21
CA THR A 306 4.28 -6.71 20.94
C THR A 306 3.19 -5.78 21.49
N ARG A 307 3.57 -4.73 22.24
CA ARG A 307 2.59 -3.76 22.76
C ARG A 307 2.03 -2.92 21.63
N VAL A 308 0.72 -2.97 21.48
CA VAL A 308 0.02 -2.15 20.49
C VAL A 308 0.00 -0.69 20.96
N SER A 309 0.58 0.20 20.17
CA SER A 309 0.35 1.64 20.34
C SER A 309 -0.97 1.97 19.62
N TYR A 310 -2.09 1.87 20.35
CA TYR A 310 -3.42 1.87 19.72
C TYR A 310 -3.68 3.11 18.85
N GLY A 311 -3.47 4.32 19.34
CA GLY A 311 -3.71 5.53 18.54
C GLY A 311 -3.05 5.48 17.15
N PRO A 312 -1.71 5.44 17.06
CA PRO A 312 -1.02 5.32 15.78
C PRO A 312 -1.40 4.10 14.95
N SER A 313 -1.64 2.94 15.59
CA SER A 313 -1.99 1.70 14.87
C SER A 313 -3.40 1.76 14.28
N LEU A 314 -4.36 2.36 14.98
CA LEU A 314 -5.72 2.57 14.48
C LEU A 314 -5.72 3.57 13.31
N GLU A 315 -5.00 4.70 13.44
CA GLU A 315 -4.81 5.63 12.33
C GLU A 315 -4.20 4.93 11.12
N ASN A 316 -3.15 4.11 11.32
CA ASN A 316 -2.48 3.40 10.22
C ASN A 316 -3.41 2.40 9.52
N ALA A 317 -4.19 1.63 10.30
CA ALA A 317 -5.14 0.67 9.74
C ALA A 317 -6.22 1.37 8.90
N LEU A 318 -6.77 2.47 9.42
CA LEU A 318 -7.75 3.27 8.67
C LEU A 318 -7.11 3.93 7.44
N TYR A 319 -5.90 4.48 7.56
CA TYR A 319 -5.18 5.08 6.44
C TYR A 319 -4.98 4.10 5.29
N THR A 320 -4.44 2.91 5.57
CA THR A 320 -4.20 1.90 4.52
C THR A 320 -5.49 1.40 3.90
N HIS A 321 -6.56 1.24 4.70
CA HIS A 321 -7.88 0.89 4.21
C HIS A 321 -8.43 1.95 3.24
N LEU A 322 -8.46 3.22 3.65
CA LEU A 322 -8.92 4.33 2.81
C LEU A 322 -8.12 4.44 1.51
N ARG A 323 -6.79 4.32 1.60
CA ARG A 323 -5.90 4.35 0.43
C ARG A 323 -6.18 3.18 -0.53
N SER A 324 -6.41 1.97 -0.02
CA SER A 324 -6.74 0.79 -0.84
C SER A 324 -8.08 0.97 -1.60
N LYS A 325 -9.01 1.71 -0.99
CA LYS A 325 -10.30 2.08 -1.60
C LYS A 325 -10.21 3.25 -2.58
N GLY A 326 -9.03 3.84 -2.74
CA GLY A 326 -8.77 4.91 -3.71
C GLY A 326 -9.14 6.31 -3.21
N TYR A 327 -9.25 6.49 -1.88
CA TYR A 327 -9.37 7.84 -1.31
C TYR A 327 -8.04 8.57 -1.34
N ASP A 328 -8.07 9.86 -1.66
CA ASP A 328 -6.98 10.78 -1.35
C ASP A 328 -7.09 11.15 0.14
N VAL A 329 -6.00 10.95 0.88
CA VAL A 329 -5.96 11.18 2.33
C VAL A 329 -4.89 12.22 2.67
N SER A 330 -5.24 13.19 3.50
CA SER A 330 -4.35 14.22 4.01
C SER A 330 -4.60 14.42 5.51
N VAL A 331 -3.61 14.90 6.25
CA VAL A 331 -3.79 15.37 7.63
C VAL A 331 -4.38 16.79 7.60
N GLY A 332 -5.49 17.01 8.30
CA GLY A 332 -6.13 18.33 8.38
C GLY A 332 -5.47 19.24 9.40
N THR A 333 -5.30 20.52 9.06
CA THR A 333 -4.84 21.54 10.01
C THR A 333 -5.86 22.68 10.05
N ILE A 334 -6.32 23.05 11.26
CA ILE A 334 -7.28 24.12 11.52
C ILE A 334 -6.68 25.06 12.54
N GLY A 335 -5.87 26.02 12.09
CA GLY A 335 -5.09 26.87 12.99
C GLY A 335 -4.04 26.04 13.76
N LYS A 336 -4.25 25.87 15.08
CA LYS A 336 -3.38 25.06 15.95
C LYS A 336 -3.94 23.64 16.18
N LEU A 337 -5.14 23.34 15.69
CA LEU A 337 -5.77 22.04 15.85
C LEU A 337 -5.42 21.15 14.65
N GLU A 338 -5.37 19.85 14.91
CA GLU A 338 -5.19 18.82 13.90
C GLU A 338 -6.49 18.02 13.77
N CYS A 339 -6.86 17.69 12.53
CA CYS A 339 -7.83 16.68 12.19
C CYS A 339 -7.06 15.52 11.58
N ASP A 340 -7.22 14.31 12.10
CA ASP A 340 -6.38 13.18 11.72
C ASP A 340 -6.40 12.94 10.22
N PHE A 341 -7.61 12.94 9.61
CA PHE A 341 -7.72 12.82 8.16
C PHE A 341 -8.76 13.76 7.57
N ILE A 342 -8.39 14.30 6.41
CA ILE A 342 -9.29 14.79 5.38
C ILE A 342 -9.27 13.76 4.27
N VAL A 343 -10.39 13.13 4.00
CA VAL A 343 -10.54 12.18 2.91
C VAL A 343 -11.29 12.80 1.76
N ARG A 344 -10.83 12.50 0.55
CA ARG A 344 -11.42 13.01 -0.67
C ARG A 344 -11.58 11.89 -1.69
N LYS A 345 -12.72 11.88 -2.35
CA LYS A 345 -12.97 11.04 -3.51
C LYS A 345 -13.78 11.83 -4.52
N ARG A 346 -13.25 12.03 -5.74
CA ARG A 346 -13.80 12.97 -6.71
C ARG A 346 -13.86 14.40 -6.13
N ASN A 347 -15.06 14.99 -6.02
CA ASN A 347 -15.29 16.34 -5.47
C ASN A 347 -15.91 16.33 -4.06
N GLN A 348 -15.95 15.17 -3.41
CA GLN A 348 -16.53 15.00 -2.08
C GLN A 348 -15.43 14.93 -1.03
N TYR A 349 -15.72 15.49 0.15
CA TYR A 349 -14.80 15.56 1.27
C TYR A 349 -15.47 15.03 2.52
N ALA A 350 -14.70 14.45 3.43
CA ALA A 350 -15.11 14.15 4.79
C ALA A 350 -13.94 14.36 5.75
N TYR A 351 -14.27 14.63 7.02
CA TYR A 351 -13.31 14.85 8.09
C TYR A 351 -13.34 13.68 9.07
N ILE A 352 -12.19 13.22 9.49
CA ILE A 352 -12.09 12.01 10.32
C ILE A 352 -11.16 12.25 11.50
N GLN A 353 -11.62 11.87 12.69
CA GLN A 353 -10.84 11.68 13.91
C GLN A 353 -10.81 10.21 14.28
N VAL A 354 -9.69 9.75 14.85
CA VAL A 354 -9.48 8.36 15.26
C VAL A 354 -8.97 8.35 16.71
N SER A 355 -9.69 7.70 17.57
CA SER A 355 -9.30 7.53 18.97
C SER A 355 -9.48 6.08 19.42
N MET A 356 -8.82 5.66 20.47
CA MET A 356 -9.08 4.35 21.08
C MET A 356 -10.48 4.33 21.71
N SER A 357 -10.81 5.39 22.46
CA SER A 357 -12.08 5.53 23.16
C SER A 357 -12.32 7.01 23.46
N VAL A 358 -13.60 7.39 23.54
CA VAL A 358 -14.04 8.73 23.96
C VAL A 358 -14.95 8.65 25.19
N GLN A 359 -14.84 7.60 25.99
CA GLN A 359 -15.59 7.47 27.25
C GLN A 359 -15.08 8.45 28.34
N ASP A 360 -13.82 8.90 28.25
CA ASP A 360 -13.30 9.97 29.10
C ASP A 360 -13.75 11.32 28.53
N PRO A 361 -14.44 12.20 29.32
CA PRO A 361 -14.94 13.48 28.83
C PRO A 361 -13.85 14.43 28.33
N GLN A 362 -12.61 14.35 28.84
CA GLN A 362 -11.50 15.19 28.36
C GLN A 362 -11.02 14.71 26.99
N VAL A 363 -10.98 13.39 26.78
CA VAL A 363 -10.65 12.80 25.48
C VAL A 363 -11.77 13.11 24.47
N GLU A 364 -13.03 12.94 24.86
CA GLU A 364 -14.19 13.29 24.05
C GLU A 364 -14.09 14.73 23.56
N GLU A 365 -13.93 15.71 24.45
CA GLU A 365 -13.85 17.12 24.08
C GLU A 365 -12.65 17.40 23.16
N ARG A 366 -11.53 16.76 23.39
CA ARG A 366 -10.33 16.87 22.53
C ARG A 366 -10.62 16.41 21.10
N GLU A 367 -11.27 15.25 20.93
CA GLU A 367 -11.56 14.66 19.62
C GLU A 367 -12.67 15.41 18.86
N TYR A 368 -13.67 15.95 19.56
CA TYR A 368 -14.73 16.75 18.93
C TYR A 368 -14.31 18.18 18.60
N ARG A 369 -13.31 18.72 19.31
CA ARG A 369 -12.87 20.11 19.17
C ARG A 369 -12.45 20.51 17.74
N PRO A 370 -11.74 19.70 16.93
CA PRO A 370 -11.47 20.04 15.53
C PRO A 370 -12.74 20.24 14.72
N PHE A 371 -13.76 19.39 14.91
CA PHE A 371 -15.02 19.44 14.19
C PHE A 371 -15.82 20.71 14.47
N SER A 372 -15.76 21.23 15.70
CA SER A 372 -16.46 22.49 16.07
C SER A 372 -15.94 23.72 15.32
N LYS A 373 -14.75 23.64 14.72
CA LYS A 373 -14.13 24.71 13.92
C LYS A 373 -14.40 24.59 12.42
N LEU A 374 -15.09 23.52 12.01
CA LEU A 374 -15.47 23.26 10.63
C LEU A 374 -16.92 23.67 10.40
N ALA A 375 -17.11 24.82 9.73
CA ALA A 375 -18.43 25.41 9.47
C ALA A 375 -19.02 25.00 8.10
N ASP A 376 -18.32 24.12 7.37
CA ASP A 376 -18.83 23.58 6.11
C ASP A 376 -19.75 22.38 6.33
N GLY A 377 -20.53 22.03 5.29
CA GLY A 377 -21.52 20.95 5.35
C GLY A 377 -20.98 19.54 5.10
N TYR A 378 -19.65 19.36 5.08
CA TYR A 378 -19.08 18.03 4.83
C TYR A 378 -19.22 17.10 6.05
N PRO A 379 -19.44 15.79 5.84
CA PRO A 379 -19.62 14.83 6.91
C PRO A 379 -18.36 14.71 7.77
N LYS A 380 -18.58 14.48 9.05
CA LYS A 380 -17.57 14.35 10.11
C LYS A 380 -17.70 12.98 10.73
N TYR A 381 -16.59 12.26 10.81
CA TYR A 381 -16.50 10.90 11.34
C TYR A 381 -15.59 10.84 12.55
N LEU A 382 -16.05 10.19 13.58
CA LEU A 382 -15.24 9.77 14.72
C LEU A 382 -15.18 8.25 14.74
N PHE A 383 -13.98 7.68 14.60
CA PHE A 383 -13.77 6.25 14.72
C PHE A 383 -13.14 5.91 16.06
N THR A 384 -13.76 4.98 16.80
CA THR A 384 -13.22 4.47 18.07
C THR A 384 -13.36 2.95 18.15
N LEU A 385 -12.93 2.36 19.26
CA LEU A 385 -13.22 0.97 19.63
C LEU A 385 -14.37 0.87 20.64
N ASP A 386 -15.05 1.98 20.94
CA ASP A 386 -16.18 1.97 21.84
C ASP A 386 -17.33 1.12 21.27
N PRO A 387 -17.99 0.30 22.11
CA PRO A 387 -19.07 -0.58 21.65
C PRO A 387 -20.36 0.17 21.31
N LEU A 388 -20.53 1.37 21.89
CA LEU A 388 -21.70 2.19 21.67
C LEU A 388 -21.28 3.56 21.10
N PRO A 389 -21.83 3.95 19.93
CA PRO A 389 -21.55 5.25 19.35
C PRO A 389 -22.24 6.37 20.12
N LEU A 390 -21.51 7.47 20.33
CA LEU A 390 -22.10 8.71 20.85
C LEU A 390 -22.75 9.48 19.70
N GLN A 391 -23.88 10.12 20.00
CA GLN A 391 -24.53 11.05 19.06
C GLN A 391 -24.31 12.48 19.53
N ARG A 392 -23.36 13.17 18.88
CA ARG A 392 -23.02 14.56 19.24
C ARG A 392 -22.73 15.37 17.97
N ASP A 393 -23.34 16.55 17.88
CA ASP A 393 -23.03 17.62 16.91
C ASP A 393 -23.06 17.16 15.42
N GLY A 394 -23.89 16.16 15.09
CA GLY A 394 -23.97 15.60 13.74
C GLY A 394 -22.72 14.81 13.30
N VAL A 395 -21.82 14.50 14.22
CA VAL A 395 -20.68 13.65 13.96
C VAL A 395 -21.10 12.19 13.91
N ARG A 396 -20.72 11.48 12.87
CA ARG A 396 -20.97 10.04 12.71
C ARG A 396 -19.91 9.27 13.50
N HIS A 397 -20.27 8.80 14.67
CA HIS A 397 -19.41 7.97 15.51
C HIS A 397 -19.58 6.51 15.14
N LEU A 398 -18.48 5.84 14.75
CA LEU A 398 -18.48 4.45 14.29
C LEU A 398 -17.42 3.63 15.02
N ASN A 399 -17.68 2.33 15.23
CA ASN A 399 -16.66 1.40 15.70
C ASN A 399 -15.72 1.06 14.54
N LEU A 400 -14.43 1.35 14.71
CA LEU A 400 -13.41 1.18 13.67
C LEU A 400 -13.21 -0.29 13.30
N MET A 401 -13.20 -1.20 14.29
CA MET A 401 -13.02 -2.63 14.02
C MET A 401 -14.15 -3.17 13.13
N GLU A 402 -15.40 -2.83 13.46
CA GLU A 402 -16.57 -3.24 12.67
C GLU A 402 -16.54 -2.61 11.27
N PHE A 403 -16.16 -1.35 11.16
CA PHE A 403 -16.02 -0.66 9.87
C PHE A 403 -14.99 -1.36 8.98
N LEU A 404 -13.81 -1.72 9.51
CA LEU A 404 -12.77 -2.41 8.75
C LEU A 404 -13.12 -3.87 8.45
N GLN A 405 -13.83 -4.55 9.36
CA GLN A 405 -14.32 -5.91 9.17
C GLN A 405 -15.32 -6.01 8.00
N ASN A 406 -16.20 -5.02 7.89
CA ASN A 406 -17.24 -4.95 6.87
C ASN A 406 -16.79 -4.26 5.57
N ASP A 407 -15.48 -4.05 5.39
CA ASP A 407 -14.91 -3.33 4.25
C ASP A 407 -15.61 -1.98 3.99
N GLY A 408 -15.85 -1.21 5.08
CA GLY A 408 -16.65 0.01 5.05
C GLY A 408 -16.16 1.07 4.06
N ASP A 409 -17.08 1.86 3.55
CA ASP A 409 -16.83 3.04 2.72
C ASP A 409 -17.26 4.32 3.44
N ILE A 410 -16.64 5.45 3.12
CA ILE A 410 -17.07 6.75 3.62
C ILE A 410 -18.27 7.20 2.80
N ASP A 411 -19.38 7.42 3.50
CA ASP A 411 -20.57 8.04 2.94
C ASP A 411 -20.43 9.56 3.00
N PHE A 412 -20.56 10.22 1.86
CA PHE A 412 -20.38 11.66 1.72
C PHE A 412 -21.70 12.45 1.77
N ASP A 413 -22.84 11.76 1.82
CA ASP A 413 -24.18 12.39 1.84
C ASP A 413 -24.63 12.78 3.25
#